data_5b6bf0b833e6be033e2b2070c821a930
#
_entry.id   5b6bf0b833e6be033e2b2070c821a930
#
_cell.length_a   1.000
_cell.length_b   1.000
_cell.length_c   1.000
_cell.angle_alpha   90.00
_cell.angle_beta   90.00
_cell.angle_gamma   90.00
#
_symmetry.space_group_name_H-M   'P 1'
#
loop_
_entity.id
_entity.type
_entity.pdbx_description
1 polymer ?
#
loop_
_entity_poly.entity_id
_entity_poly.type
_entity_poly.pdbx_seq_one_letter_code
_entity_poly.pdbx_strand_id
1 'polypeptide(L)'
;MGYKLYQVKGLLFLALCLCVIVWCVEYDKSQKHSEPARQLLSIPSDYLPFITIGHKSLIADILWMDLIFKLGDAIKKKNNKDFVLDYLWAISELSPSFQGLYEFSGTILPQVLHDPHSSISLLKRGLESVSKNNERYWFIPFYLGFVYYYYLNDNINAAKYFEIASRCDFSPRYMALLAASMKTSSVNIHDNIKFIDNMLEQIEDPYIVASLRKKREKLVDKLNLQWWNEYFYYLDMDYLLNSNVR
;
A
#
# COMPACT_ATOMS: atom_id res chain seq x y z
N MET A 1 -14.75 9.78 -61.91
CA MET A 1 -16.03 9.58 -61.18
C MET A 1 -15.88 8.70 -59.94
N GLY A 2 -14.91 7.77 -59.90
CA GLY A 2 -14.71 6.85 -58.77
C GLY A 2 -14.23 7.49 -57.48
N TYR A 3 -13.40 8.53 -57.50
CA TYR A 3 -12.81 9.14 -56.29
C TYR A 3 -13.84 9.76 -55.34
N LYS A 4 -14.87 10.41 -55.86
CA LYS A 4 -15.97 10.96 -55.06
C LYS A 4 -16.79 9.87 -54.35
N LEU A 5 -16.91 8.70 -54.96
CA LEU A 5 -17.66 7.57 -54.38
C LEU A 5 -16.93 6.96 -53.18
N TYR A 6 -15.59 6.89 -53.21
CA TYR A 6 -14.78 6.41 -52.06
C TYR A 6 -14.78 7.40 -50.89
N GLN A 7 -14.76 8.72 -51.18
CA GLN A 7 -14.87 9.74 -50.15
C GLN A 7 -16.23 9.69 -49.43
N VAL A 8 -17.31 9.53 -50.19
CA VAL A 8 -18.65 9.41 -49.58
C VAL A 8 -18.80 8.14 -48.75
N LYS A 9 -18.24 7.01 -49.21
CA LYS A 9 -18.23 5.76 -48.42
C LYS A 9 -17.41 5.88 -47.13
N GLY A 10 -16.25 6.56 -47.18
CA GLY A 10 -15.41 6.82 -46.01
C GLY A 10 -16.11 7.72 -44.97
N LEU A 11 -16.80 8.76 -45.46
CA LEU A 11 -17.58 9.67 -44.61
C LEU A 11 -18.77 8.97 -43.94
N LEU A 12 -19.46 8.08 -44.66
CA LEU A 12 -20.55 7.25 -44.13
C LEU A 12 -20.05 6.28 -43.10
N PHE A 13 -18.89 5.64 -43.31
CA PHE A 13 -18.29 4.75 -42.34
C PHE A 13 -17.89 5.48 -41.04
N LEU A 14 -17.31 6.68 -41.18
CA LEU A 14 -16.92 7.54 -40.04
C LEU A 14 -18.15 8.01 -39.24
N ALA A 15 -19.22 8.37 -39.92
CA ALA A 15 -20.50 8.73 -39.30
C ALA A 15 -21.12 7.54 -38.55
N LEU A 16 -21.06 6.35 -39.14
CA LEU A 16 -21.54 5.13 -38.51
C LEU A 16 -20.76 4.80 -37.23
N CYS A 17 -19.42 4.92 -37.28
CA CYS A 17 -18.57 4.73 -36.08
C CYS A 17 -18.88 5.73 -34.98
N LEU A 18 -19.09 7.02 -35.35
CA LEU A 18 -19.51 8.05 -34.39
C LEU A 18 -20.88 7.75 -33.75
N CYS A 19 -21.85 7.32 -34.56
CA CYS A 19 -23.17 6.91 -34.03
C CYS A 19 -23.08 5.74 -33.09
N VAL A 20 -22.23 4.75 -33.39
CA VAL A 20 -22.00 3.60 -32.49
C VAL A 20 -21.34 4.05 -31.17
N ILE A 21 -20.34 4.94 -31.24
CA ILE A 21 -19.69 5.49 -30.05
C ILE A 21 -20.69 6.27 -29.18
N VAL A 22 -21.47 7.16 -29.79
CA VAL A 22 -22.51 7.95 -29.08
C VAL A 22 -23.55 7.01 -28.47
N TRP A 23 -24.01 6.00 -29.22
CA TRP A 23 -24.95 5.01 -28.71
C TRP A 23 -24.38 4.20 -27.55
N CYS A 24 -23.10 3.76 -27.60
CA CYS A 24 -22.42 3.09 -26.49
C CYS A 24 -22.32 3.98 -25.26
N VAL A 25 -22.02 5.28 -25.45
CA VAL A 25 -21.92 6.24 -24.33
C VAL A 25 -23.29 6.52 -23.70
N GLU A 26 -24.36 6.62 -24.51
CA GLU A 26 -25.71 6.79 -23.96
C GLU A 26 -26.27 5.51 -23.32
N TYR A 27 -25.95 4.34 -23.88
CA TYR A 27 -26.29 3.07 -23.29
C TYR A 27 -25.62 2.87 -21.94
N ASP A 28 -24.34 3.25 -21.79
CA ASP A 28 -23.61 3.20 -20.53
C ASP A 28 -24.20 4.16 -19.48
N LYS A 29 -24.66 5.34 -19.88
CA LYS A 29 -25.38 6.29 -19.00
C LYS A 29 -26.74 5.77 -18.52
N SER A 30 -27.43 4.95 -19.32
CA SER A 30 -28.75 4.41 -19.00
C SER A 30 -28.68 3.18 -18.10
N GLN A 31 -27.58 2.44 -18.16
CA GLN A 31 -27.27 1.35 -17.24
C GLN A 31 -26.81 1.96 -15.92
N LYS A 32 -27.72 2.09 -14.94
CA LYS A 32 -27.35 2.26 -13.53
C LYS A 32 -26.33 1.18 -13.17
N HIS A 33 -25.04 1.56 -13.19
CA HIS A 33 -23.89 0.84 -12.61
C HIS A 33 -24.10 -0.65 -12.30
N SER A 34 -24.30 -1.48 -13.30
CA SER A 34 -23.97 -2.90 -13.20
C SER A 34 -22.47 -2.99 -13.40
N GLU A 35 -21.75 -3.22 -12.32
CA GLU A 35 -20.29 -3.16 -12.23
C GLU A 35 -19.64 -4.21 -13.14
N PRO A 36 -19.12 -3.88 -14.35
CA PRO A 36 -18.52 -4.88 -15.24
C PRO A 36 -17.28 -5.55 -14.62
N ALA A 37 -16.55 -4.82 -13.76
CA ALA A 37 -15.39 -5.37 -13.09
C ALA A 37 -15.76 -6.40 -12.01
N ARG A 38 -16.93 -6.30 -11.37
CA ARG A 38 -17.42 -7.32 -10.44
C ARG A 38 -17.74 -8.64 -11.15
N GLN A 39 -18.15 -8.56 -12.43
CA GLN A 39 -18.32 -9.76 -13.26
C GLN A 39 -16.99 -10.39 -13.64
N LEU A 40 -15.95 -9.60 -13.93
CA LEU A 40 -14.59 -10.10 -14.18
C LEU A 40 -13.98 -10.75 -12.94
N LEU A 41 -14.21 -10.19 -11.74
CA LEU A 41 -13.75 -10.78 -10.48
C LEU A 41 -14.54 -12.03 -10.07
N SER A 42 -15.75 -12.23 -10.59
CA SER A 42 -16.54 -13.46 -10.36
C SER A 42 -16.08 -14.62 -11.23
N ILE A 43 -15.16 -14.39 -12.15
CA ILE A 43 -14.59 -15.43 -13.01
C ILE A 43 -13.47 -16.14 -12.23
N PRO A 44 -13.52 -17.48 -12.07
CA PRO A 44 -12.43 -18.22 -11.45
C PRO A 44 -11.11 -17.95 -12.15
N SER A 45 -10.03 -17.80 -11.37
CA SER A 45 -8.67 -17.48 -11.84
C SER A 45 -8.21 -18.35 -13.01
N ASP A 46 -8.64 -19.60 -13.06
CA ASP A 46 -8.30 -20.58 -14.10
C ASP A 46 -8.80 -20.18 -15.50
N TYR A 47 -9.87 -19.40 -15.60
CA TYR A 47 -10.45 -18.94 -16.87
C TYR A 47 -9.92 -17.56 -17.31
N LEU A 48 -9.27 -16.79 -16.42
CA LEU A 48 -8.69 -15.48 -16.74
C LEU A 48 -7.72 -15.53 -17.93
N PRO A 49 -6.82 -16.53 -18.08
CA PRO A 49 -5.92 -16.64 -19.23
C PRO A 49 -6.65 -16.79 -20.58
N PHE A 50 -7.82 -17.44 -20.59
CA PHE A 50 -8.60 -17.65 -21.82
C PHE A 50 -9.38 -16.39 -22.23
N ILE A 51 -9.86 -15.62 -21.25
CA ILE A 51 -10.67 -14.42 -21.49
C ILE A 51 -9.77 -13.25 -21.89
N THR A 52 -8.54 -13.20 -21.38
CA THR A 52 -7.60 -12.12 -21.66
C THR A 52 -6.98 -12.20 -23.07
N ILE A 53 -7.11 -13.33 -23.79
CA ILE A 53 -6.63 -13.55 -25.18
C ILE A 53 -5.24 -12.90 -25.41
N GLY A 54 -4.30 -13.13 -24.52
CA GLY A 54 -2.94 -12.57 -24.60
C GLY A 54 -2.77 -11.13 -24.12
N HIS A 55 -3.84 -10.42 -23.72
CA HIS A 55 -3.79 -9.02 -23.24
C HIS A 55 -3.93 -8.88 -21.72
N LYS A 56 -3.24 -9.76 -20.97
CA LYS A 56 -3.32 -9.77 -19.49
C LYS A 56 -2.99 -8.43 -18.85
N SER A 57 -1.94 -7.76 -19.34
CA SER A 57 -1.52 -6.46 -18.81
C SER A 57 -2.60 -5.39 -19.02
N LEU A 58 -3.27 -5.37 -20.19
CA LEU A 58 -4.35 -4.45 -20.45
C LEU A 58 -5.54 -4.64 -19.49
N ILE A 59 -5.90 -5.88 -19.22
CA ILE A 59 -6.97 -6.17 -18.26
C ILE A 59 -6.54 -5.78 -16.84
N ALA A 60 -5.28 -6.01 -16.47
CA ALA A 60 -4.74 -5.56 -15.19
C ALA A 60 -4.81 -4.04 -15.04
N ASP A 61 -4.49 -3.28 -16.09
CA ASP A 61 -4.57 -1.82 -16.09
C ASP A 61 -6.02 -1.32 -15.97
N ILE A 62 -6.97 -1.96 -16.65
CA ILE A 62 -8.40 -1.65 -16.51
C ILE A 62 -8.88 -1.92 -15.08
N LEU A 63 -8.54 -3.08 -14.50
CA LEU A 63 -8.89 -3.40 -13.12
C LEU A 63 -8.25 -2.43 -12.14
N TRP A 64 -7.02 -2.01 -12.39
CA TRP A 64 -6.33 -1.03 -11.57
C TRP A 64 -7.05 0.33 -11.58
N MET A 65 -7.43 0.83 -12.74
CA MET A 65 -8.18 2.09 -12.84
C MET A 65 -9.53 2.00 -12.12
N ASP A 66 -10.27 0.91 -12.33
CA ASP A 66 -11.56 0.67 -11.68
C ASP A 66 -11.43 0.59 -10.15
N LEU A 67 -10.40 -0.11 -9.65
CA LEU A 67 -10.05 -0.14 -8.23
C LEU A 67 -9.87 1.25 -7.65
N ILE A 68 -9.05 2.10 -8.29
CA ILE A 68 -8.75 3.46 -7.79
C ILE A 68 -10.03 4.30 -7.74
N PHE A 69 -10.86 4.27 -8.78
CA PHE A 69 -12.13 5.00 -8.79
C PHE A 69 -13.10 4.51 -7.71
N LYS A 70 -13.27 3.20 -7.56
CA LYS A 70 -14.16 2.61 -6.55
C LYS A 70 -13.68 2.87 -5.13
N LEU A 71 -12.36 2.77 -4.90
CA LEU A 71 -11.79 3.07 -3.59
C LEU A 71 -11.98 4.54 -3.23
N GLY A 72 -11.75 5.46 -4.16
CA GLY A 72 -12.01 6.89 -3.95
C GLY A 72 -13.46 7.16 -3.54
N ASP A 73 -14.41 6.55 -4.23
CA ASP A 73 -15.84 6.63 -3.90
C ASP A 73 -16.18 5.98 -2.56
N ALA A 74 -15.61 4.81 -2.26
CA ALA A 74 -15.84 4.10 -1.00
C ALA A 74 -15.29 4.86 0.21
N ILE A 75 -14.14 5.51 0.07
CA ILE A 75 -13.57 6.37 1.12
C ILE A 75 -14.48 7.59 1.35
N LYS A 76 -14.91 8.25 0.28
CA LYS A 76 -15.78 9.44 0.36
C LYS A 76 -17.14 9.14 0.98
N LYS A 77 -17.73 8.00 0.62
CA LYS A 77 -19.06 7.56 1.10
C LYS A 77 -19.01 6.73 2.39
N LYS A 78 -17.81 6.45 2.92
CA LYS A 78 -17.57 5.54 4.07
C LYS A 78 -18.17 4.13 3.88
N ASN A 79 -18.20 3.66 2.64
CA ASN A 79 -18.72 2.32 2.29
C ASN A 79 -17.71 1.21 2.57
N ASN A 80 -18.19 -0.04 2.44
CA ASN A 80 -17.34 -1.23 2.51
C ASN A 80 -16.22 -1.22 1.48
N LYS A 81 -15.03 -1.69 1.87
CA LYS A 81 -13.79 -1.69 1.08
C LYS A 81 -13.22 -3.11 0.88
N ASP A 82 -13.98 -4.16 1.22
CA ASP A 82 -13.50 -5.55 1.14
C ASP A 82 -13.09 -5.97 -0.28
N PHE A 83 -13.74 -5.35 -1.29
CA PHE A 83 -13.40 -5.58 -2.69
C PHE A 83 -11.94 -5.24 -3.06
N VAL A 84 -11.27 -4.37 -2.29
CA VAL A 84 -9.91 -3.91 -2.61
C VAL A 84 -8.93 -5.07 -2.66
N LEU A 85 -9.04 -6.00 -1.71
CA LEU A 85 -8.17 -7.16 -1.64
C LEU A 85 -8.34 -8.09 -2.85
N ASP A 86 -9.59 -8.33 -3.27
CA ASP A 86 -9.91 -9.17 -4.43
C ASP A 86 -9.31 -8.59 -5.72
N TYR A 87 -9.43 -7.25 -5.89
CA TYR A 87 -8.80 -6.55 -7.02
C TYR A 87 -7.28 -6.68 -7.03
N LEU A 88 -6.63 -6.46 -5.88
CA LEU A 88 -5.18 -6.55 -5.78
C LEU A 88 -4.66 -7.95 -6.09
N TRP A 89 -5.35 -8.99 -5.61
CA TRP A 89 -5.00 -10.37 -5.96
C TRP A 89 -5.17 -10.64 -7.45
N ALA A 90 -6.33 -10.30 -8.03
CA ALA A 90 -6.59 -10.50 -9.46
C ALA A 90 -5.56 -9.78 -10.34
N ILE A 91 -5.23 -8.51 -10.02
CA ILE A 91 -4.21 -7.75 -10.75
C ILE A 91 -2.83 -8.39 -10.59
N SER A 92 -2.48 -8.88 -9.40
CA SER A 92 -1.20 -9.55 -9.16
C SER A 92 -1.04 -10.85 -9.94
N GLU A 93 -2.14 -11.52 -10.29
CA GLU A 93 -2.14 -12.71 -11.13
C GLU A 93 -2.00 -12.37 -12.61
N LEU A 94 -2.68 -11.32 -13.06
CA LEU A 94 -2.65 -10.88 -14.45
C LEU A 94 -1.33 -10.20 -14.83
N SER A 95 -0.77 -9.41 -13.91
CA SER A 95 0.46 -8.64 -14.11
C SER A 95 1.38 -8.75 -12.86
N PRO A 96 2.06 -9.89 -12.65
CA PRO A 96 2.88 -10.12 -11.45
C PRO A 96 4.05 -9.13 -11.29
N SER A 97 4.51 -8.52 -12.39
CA SER A 97 5.60 -7.54 -12.38
C SER A 97 5.14 -6.10 -12.16
N PHE A 98 3.83 -5.87 -11.95
CA PHE A 98 3.28 -4.53 -11.74
C PHE A 98 3.67 -3.98 -10.36
N GLN A 99 4.78 -3.31 -10.29
CA GLN A 99 5.35 -2.80 -9.05
C GLN A 99 4.43 -1.84 -8.29
N GLY A 100 3.73 -0.95 -8.98
CA GLY A 100 2.81 0.01 -8.37
C GLY A 100 1.72 -0.63 -7.50
N LEU A 101 1.27 -1.84 -7.86
CA LEU A 101 0.35 -2.63 -7.07
C LEU A 101 0.93 -2.97 -5.68
N TYR A 102 2.18 -3.38 -5.62
CA TYR A 102 2.82 -3.78 -4.36
C TYR A 102 3.09 -2.58 -3.46
N GLU A 103 3.53 -1.45 -4.03
CA GLU A 103 3.67 -0.19 -3.29
C GLU A 103 2.34 0.27 -2.70
N PHE A 104 1.28 0.22 -3.50
CA PHE A 104 -0.08 0.54 -3.07
C PHE A 104 -0.56 -0.42 -1.96
N SER A 105 -0.31 -1.72 -2.10
CA SER A 105 -0.70 -2.71 -1.09
C SER A 105 0.04 -2.50 0.23
N GLY A 106 1.30 -2.06 0.19
CA GLY A 106 2.11 -1.76 1.37
C GLY A 106 1.62 -0.56 2.18
N THR A 107 0.90 0.36 1.55
CA THR A 107 0.34 1.55 2.20
C THR A 107 -1.15 1.41 2.52
N ILE A 108 -1.96 1.04 1.55
CA ILE A 108 -3.42 1.10 1.64
C ILE A 108 -4.01 -0.06 2.46
N LEU A 109 -3.52 -1.29 2.28
CA LEU A 109 -4.08 -2.43 3.01
C LEU A 109 -3.96 -2.27 4.53
N PRO A 110 -2.78 -1.99 5.10
CA PRO A 110 -2.67 -1.89 6.54
C PRO A 110 -3.33 -0.61 7.09
N GLN A 111 -3.39 0.48 6.32
CA GLN A 111 -3.92 1.75 6.80
C GLN A 111 -5.43 1.88 6.63
N VAL A 112 -5.98 1.45 5.50
CA VAL A 112 -7.38 1.67 5.11
C VAL A 112 -8.26 0.47 5.42
N LEU A 113 -7.74 -0.75 5.24
CA LEU A 113 -8.42 -2.00 5.54
C LEU A 113 -8.06 -2.57 6.90
N HIS A 114 -7.01 -2.03 7.56
CA HIS A 114 -6.47 -2.57 8.81
C HIS A 114 -6.02 -4.04 8.70
N ASP A 115 -5.58 -4.44 7.50
CA ASP A 115 -5.10 -5.79 7.20
C ASP A 115 -3.60 -5.81 6.82
N PRO A 116 -2.69 -5.79 7.81
CA PRO A 116 -1.26 -5.89 7.57
C PRO A 116 -0.83 -7.26 7.06
N HIS A 117 -1.59 -8.34 7.34
CA HIS A 117 -1.20 -9.68 6.92
C HIS A 117 -1.37 -9.89 5.42
N SER A 118 -2.47 -9.43 4.84
CA SER A 118 -2.68 -9.46 3.39
C SER A 118 -1.69 -8.56 2.66
N SER A 119 -1.34 -7.40 3.25
CA SER A 119 -0.27 -6.54 2.74
C SER A 119 1.07 -7.28 2.66
N ILE A 120 1.48 -7.98 3.74
CA ILE A 120 2.70 -8.79 3.77
C ILE A 120 2.68 -9.88 2.70
N SER A 121 1.55 -10.56 2.53
CA SER A 121 1.41 -11.64 1.56
C SER A 121 1.60 -11.14 0.12
N LEU A 122 0.96 -10.03 -0.24
CA LEU A 122 1.13 -9.39 -1.54
C LEU A 122 2.56 -8.87 -1.75
N LEU A 123 3.13 -8.18 -0.77
CA LEU A 123 4.51 -7.68 -0.85
C LEU A 123 5.53 -8.80 -1.01
N LYS A 124 5.35 -9.96 -0.36
CA LYS A 124 6.21 -11.13 -0.56
C LYS A 124 6.10 -11.67 -1.99
N ARG A 125 4.89 -11.71 -2.56
CA ARG A 125 4.70 -12.07 -3.97
C ARG A 125 5.44 -11.07 -4.88
N GLY A 126 5.43 -9.78 -4.56
CA GLY A 126 6.18 -8.75 -5.28
C GLY A 126 7.69 -8.97 -5.25
N LEU A 127 8.25 -9.40 -4.12
CA LEU A 127 9.67 -9.74 -4.02
C LEU A 127 10.10 -10.85 -4.99
N GLU A 128 9.19 -11.77 -5.29
CA GLU A 128 9.46 -12.92 -6.19
C GLU A 128 9.20 -12.57 -7.65
N SER A 129 8.27 -11.67 -7.93
CA SER A 129 7.74 -11.43 -9.28
C SER A 129 8.31 -10.19 -9.96
N VAL A 130 8.72 -9.16 -9.20
CA VAL A 130 9.28 -7.92 -9.75
C VAL A 130 10.77 -8.10 -10.00
N SER A 131 11.26 -7.58 -11.13
CA SER A 131 12.68 -7.63 -11.46
C SER A 131 13.51 -6.81 -10.46
N LYS A 132 14.58 -7.40 -9.94
CA LYS A 132 15.54 -6.74 -9.05
C LYS A 132 16.30 -5.59 -9.72
N ASN A 133 16.36 -5.57 -11.05
CA ASN A 133 16.98 -4.49 -11.82
C ASN A 133 16.06 -3.27 -11.96
N ASN A 134 14.83 -3.31 -11.47
CA ASN A 134 13.94 -2.17 -11.46
C ASN A 134 14.43 -1.15 -10.42
N GLU A 135 14.55 0.11 -10.81
CA GLU A 135 15.04 1.21 -9.98
C GLU A 135 14.26 1.38 -8.66
N ARG A 136 13.00 0.99 -8.65
CA ARG A 136 12.12 1.09 -7.49
C ARG A 136 11.93 -0.23 -6.74
N TYR A 137 12.64 -1.30 -7.11
CA TYR A 137 12.50 -2.61 -6.46
C TYR A 137 12.69 -2.56 -4.94
N TRP A 138 13.60 -1.72 -4.45
CA TRP A 138 13.89 -1.56 -3.03
C TRP A 138 12.69 -1.10 -2.19
N PHE A 139 11.66 -0.49 -2.79
CA PHE A 139 10.43 -0.12 -2.08
C PHE A 139 9.67 -1.33 -1.54
N ILE A 140 9.68 -2.46 -2.25
CA ILE A 140 8.95 -3.66 -1.81
C ILE A 140 9.46 -4.19 -0.47
N PRO A 141 10.76 -4.50 -0.30
CA PRO A 141 11.28 -4.89 1.01
C PRO A 141 11.23 -3.75 2.03
N PHE A 142 11.30 -2.49 1.62
CA PHE A 142 11.10 -1.36 2.52
C PHE A 142 9.69 -1.37 3.12
N TYR A 143 8.63 -1.49 2.31
CA TYR A 143 7.26 -1.56 2.81
C TYR A 143 7.03 -2.80 3.68
N LEU A 144 7.63 -3.94 3.37
CA LEU A 144 7.61 -5.10 4.27
C LEU A 144 8.18 -4.76 5.64
N GLY A 145 9.37 -4.18 5.68
CA GLY A 145 9.99 -3.74 6.93
C GLY A 145 9.11 -2.75 7.68
N PHE A 146 8.52 -1.79 6.97
CA PHE A 146 7.63 -0.79 7.56
C PHE A 146 6.35 -1.41 8.15
N VAL A 147 5.70 -2.35 7.43
CA VAL A 147 4.49 -3.03 7.92
C VAL A 147 4.80 -3.85 9.17
N TYR A 148 5.91 -4.60 9.19
CA TYR A 148 6.34 -5.33 10.38
C TYR A 148 6.62 -4.41 11.56
N TYR A 149 7.32 -3.31 11.33
CA TYR A 149 7.67 -2.33 12.37
C TYR A 149 6.44 -1.62 12.93
N TYR A 150 5.67 -1.01 12.05
CA TYR A 150 4.63 -0.08 12.47
C TYR A 150 3.34 -0.77 12.92
N TYR A 151 2.89 -1.79 12.19
CA TYR A 151 1.59 -2.42 12.44
C TYR A 151 1.68 -3.66 13.32
N LEU A 152 2.75 -4.44 13.20
CA LEU A 152 2.93 -5.69 13.95
C LEU A 152 3.89 -5.56 15.14
N ASN A 153 4.62 -4.45 15.27
CA ASN A 153 5.68 -4.24 16.28
C ASN A 153 6.75 -5.36 16.28
N ASP A 154 6.96 -6.01 15.13
CA ASP A 154 7.95 -7.06 14.93
C ASP A 154 9.26 -6.45 14.42
N ASN A 155 10.10 -6.01 15.35
CA ASN A 155 11.37 -5.37 15.05
C ASN A 155 12.37 -6.32 14.38
N ILE A 156 12.27 -7.63 14.62
CA ILE A 156 13.19 -8.64 14.07
C ILE A 156 12.95 -8.77 12.55
N ASN A 157 11.70 -8.99 12.14
CA ASN A 157 11.36 -9.05 10.73
C ASN A 157 11.51 -7.69 10.05
N ALA A 158 11.19 -6.58 10.73
CA ALA A 158 11.42 -5.25 10.20
C ALA A 158 12.90 -5.01 9.88
N ALA A 159 13.82 -5.31 10.80
CA ALA A 159 15.27 -5.18 10.57
C ALA A 159 15.74 -6.04 9.40
N LYS A 160 15.24 -7.27 9.29
CA LYS A 160 15.55 -8.18 8.18
C LYS A 160 15.17 -7.57 6.82
N TYR A 161 13.96 -7.03 6.69
CA TYR A 161 13.49 -6.49 5.42
C TYR A 161 14.10 -5.14 5.08
N PHE A 162 14.39 -4.27 6.06
CA PHE A 162 15.17 -3.06 5.84
C PHE A 162 16.61 -3.37 5.40
N GLU A 163 17.21 -4.45 5.92
CA GLU A 163 18.52 -4.92 5.44
C GLU A 163 18.45 -5.40 3.98
N ILE A 164 17.40 -6.14 3.61
CA ILE A 164 17.19 -6.54 2.20
C ILE A 164 17.03 -5.28 1.33
N ALA A 165 16.22 -4.31 1.77
CA ALA A 165 16.04 -3.05 1.05
C ALA A 165 17.36 -2.30 0.85
N SER A 166 18.21 -2.24 1.87
CA SER A 166 19.50 -1.53 1.82
C SER A 166 20.52 -2.14 0.85
N ARG A 167 20.36 -3.42 0.51
CA ARG A 167 21.23 -4.14 -0.43
C ARG A 167 20.73 -4.12 -1.87
N CYS A 168 19.54 -3.54 -2.11
CA CYS A 168 19.00 -3.41 -3.46
C CYS A 168 19.76 -2.30 -4.21
N ASP A 169 19.91 -2.49 -5.53
CA ASP A 169 20.36 -1.43 -6.41
C ASP A 169 19.41 -0.24 -6.29
N PHE A 170 19.93 0.98 -6.48
CA PHE A 170 19.19 2.23 -6.34
C PHE A 170 18.61 2.52 -4.95
N SER A 171 18.90 1.69 -3.95
CA SER A 171 18.46 1.94 -2.57
C SER A 171 19.14 3.18 -2.00
N PRO A 172 18.40 4.09 -1.33
CA PRO A 172 18.98 5.22 -0.66
C PRO A 172 19.97 4.82 0.44
N ARG A 173 21.07 5.59 0.60
CA ARG A 173 22.12 5.29 1.58
C ARG A 173 21.60 5.19 3.02
N TYR A 174 20.55 5.92 3.36
CA TYR A 174 19.97 5.90 4.69
C TYR A 174 19.30 4.56 5.05
N MET A 175 18.97 3.71 4.07
CA MET A 175 18.40 2.38 4.34
C MET A 175 19.31 1.48 5.17
N ALA A 176 20.63 1.55 4.92
CA ALA A 176 21.60 0.82 5.72
C ALA A 176 21.63 1.29 7.18
N LEU A 177 21.50 2.60 7.40
CA LEU A 177 21.42 3.19 8.74
C LEU A 177 20.12 2.77 9.44
N LEU A 178 18.99 2.75 8.72
CA LEU A 178 17.71 2.27 9.26
C LEU A 178 17.82 0.80 9.70
N ALA A 179 18.37 -0.06 8.85
CA ALA A 179 18.55 -1.48 9.17
C ALA A 179 19.46 -1.68 10.39
N ALA A 180 20.57 -0.93 10.47
CA ALA A 180 21.51 -1.01 11.59
C ALA A 180 20.88 -0.52 12.92
N SER A 181 20.17 0.61 12.89
CA SER A 181 19.51 1.14 14.08
C SER A 181 18.38 0.26 14.59
N MET A 182 17.65 -0.44 13.69
CA MET A 182 16.65 -1.43 14.09
C MET A 182 17.25 -2.64 14.81
N LYS A 183 18.42 -3.09 14.39
CA LYS A 183 19.12 -4.21 15.08
C LYS A 183 19.57 -3.84 16.49
N THR A 184 19.89 -2.57 16.72
CA THR A 184 20.38 -2.08 18.04
C THR A 184 19.26 -1.62 18.98
N SER A 185 18.12 -1.17 18.44
CA SER A 185 17.05 -0.54 19.24
C SER A 185 16.01 -1.52 19.81
N SER A 186 16.43 -2.69 20.21
CA SER A 186 15.50 -3.79 20.53
C SER A 186 14.61 -3.59 21.78
N VAL A 187 14.86 -2.64 22.67
CA VAL A 187 14.12 -2.59 23.96
C VAL A 187 13.80 -1.17 24.48
N ASN A 188 14.54 -0.13 24.11
CA ASN A 188 14.40 1.18 24.75
C ASN A 188 13.48 2.13 23.97
N ILE A 189 12.48 2.72 24.66
CA ILE A 189 11.54 3.71 24.08
C ILE A 189 12.31 4.92 23.51
N HIS A 190 13.36 5.38 24.16
CA HIS A 190 14.21 6.48 23.68
C HIS A 190 14.86 6.18 22.33
N ASP A 191 15.41 4.98 22.16
CA ASP A 191 16.05 4.56 20.92
C ASP A 191 15.01 4.41 19.79
N ASN A 192 13.80 3.95 20.13
CA ASN A 192 12.69 3.92 19.16
C ASN A 192 12.25 5.32 18.71
N ILE A 193 12.18 6.29 19.62
CA ILE A 193 11.86 7.68 19.26
C ILE A 193 12.95 8.25 18.36
N LYS A 194 14.22 8.10 18.72
CA LYS A 194 15.37 8.54 17.91
C LYS A 194 15.39 7.89 16.52
N PHE A 195 15.03 6.60 16.45
CA PHE A 195 14.88 5.89 15.18
C PHE A 195 13.80 6.52 14.29
N ILE A 196 12.61 6.82 14.88
CA ILE A 196 11.52 7.48 14.15
C ILE A 196 11.94 8.88 13.69
N ASP A 197 12.64 9.64 14.52
CA ASP A 197 13.12 10.98 14.17
C ASP A 197 14.06 10.92 12.96
N ASN A 198 14.99 9.96 12.93
CA ASN A 198 15.87 9.73 11.77
C ASN A 198 15.09 9.33 10.51
N MET A 199 14.01 8.53 10.64
CA MET A 199 13.15 8.19 9.52
C MET A 199 12.40 9.42 8.98
N LEU A 200 11.89 10.27 9.87
CA LEU A 200 11.15 11.48 9.50
C LEU A 200 12.01 12.51 8.74
N GLU A 201 13.33 12.52 8.98
CA GLU A 201 14.27 13.36 8.25
C GLU A 201 14.57 12.87 6.82
N GLN A 202 14.36 11.58 6.55
CA GLN A 202 14.82 10.91 5.34
C GLN A 202 13.69 10.49 4.40
N ILE A 203 12.45 10.39 4.90
CA ILE A 203 11.30 9.85 4.16
C ILE A 203 10.35 10.99 3.82
N GLU A 204 10.08 11.15 2.53
CA GLU A 204 9.18 12.19 2.00
C GLU A 204 7.74 11.70 1.76
N ASP A 205 7.48 10.37 1.81
CA ASP A 205 6.14 9.81 1.58
C ASP A 205 5.16 10.33 2.65
N PRO A 206 4.10 11.09 2.26
CA PRO A 206 3.20 11.73 3.21
C PRO A 206 2.47 10.75 4.13
N TYR A 207 2.13 9.54 3.63
CA TYR A 207 1.43 8.53 4.40
C TYR A 207 2.34 7.90 5.46
N ILE A 208 3.58 7.60 5.08
CA ILE A 208 4.59 7.07 6.00
C ILE A 208 4.94 8.11 7.06
N VAL A 209 5.16 9.36 6.67
CA VAL A 209 5.45 10.48 7.59
C VAL A 209 4.31 10.66 8.60
N ALA A 210 3.05 10.68 8.16
CA ALA A 210 1.89 10.80 9.05
C ALA A 210 1.83 9.62 10.05
N SER A 211 2.05 8.41 9.57
CA SER A 211 2.05 7.19 10.40
C SER A 211 3.17 7.21 11.44
N LEU A 212 4.38 7.60 11.05
CA LEU A 212 5.54 7.71 11.94
C LEU A 212 5.33 8.78 13.01
N ARG A 213 4.79 9.96 12.67
CA ARG A 213 4.45 11.01 13.64
C ARG A 213 3.47 10.50 14.70
N LYS A 214 2.42 9.80 14.28
CA LYS A 214 1.44 9.20 15.20
C LYS A 214 2.06 8.15 16.12
N LYS A 215 2.99 7.34 15.60
CA LYS A 215 3.72 6.35 16.43
C LYS A 215 4.65 7.05 17.42
N ARG A 216 5.36 8.09 16.98
CA ARG A 216 6.22 8.92 17.82
C ARG A 216 5.47 9.53 19.01
N GLU A 217 4.32 10.16 18.75
CA GLU A 217 3.46 10.72 19.80
C GLU A 217 3.10 9.66 20.84
N LYS A 218 2.62 8.49 20.42
CA LYS A 218 2.29 7.39 21.33
C LYS A 218 3.48 6.92 22.18
N LEU A 219 4.69 6.91 21.62
CA LEU A 219 5.89 6.53 22.36
C LEU A 219 6.30 7.61 23.37
N VAL A 220 6.17 8.89 23.01
CA VAL A 220 6.42 10.02 23.91
C VAL A 220 5.42 10.01 25.06
N ASP A 221 4.12 9.79 24.78
CA ASP A 221 3.10 9.67 25.83
C ASP A 221 3.39 8.51 26.76
N LYS A 222 3.81 7.34 26.23
CA LYS A 222 4.21 6.19 27.04
C LYS A 222 5.43 6.48 27.90
N LEU A 223 6.42 7.21 27.37
CA LEU A 223 7.60 7.62 28.11
C LEU A 223 7.23 8.57 29.25
N ASN A 224 6.37 9.56 28.99
CA ASN A 224 5.89 10.49 30.01
C ASN A 224 5.12 9.77 31.11
N LEU A 225 4.24 8.82 30.77
CA LEU A 225 3.49 8.01 31.75
C LEU A 225 4.43 7.15 32.58
N GLN A 226 5.50 6.57 32.00
CA GLN A 226 6.47 5.80 32.74
C GLN A 226 7.24 6.70 33.73
N TRP A 227 7.63 7.90 33.33
CA TRP A 227 8.29 8.89 34.19
C TRP A 227 7.41 9.33 35.36
N TRP A 228 6.11 9.58 35.12
CA TRP A 228 5.14 9.91 36.17
C TRP A 228 4.98 8.75 37.16
N ASN A 229 4.87 7.51 36.68
CA ASN A 229 4.73 6.34 37.56
C ASN A 229 5.98 6.13 38.43
N GLU A 230 7.18 6.31 37.90
CA GLU A 230 8.42 6.27 38.67
C GLU A 230 8.48 7.42 39.69
N TYR A 231 8.09 8.62 39.30
CA TYR A 231 8.08 9.78 40.19
C TYR A 231 7.13 9.60 41.35
N PHE A 232 5.91 9.12 41.11
CA PHE A 232 4.94 8.85 42.20
C PHE A 232 5.38 7.70 43.06
N TYR A 233 6.03 6.66 42.52
CA TYR A 233 6.59 5.57 43.33
C TYR A 233 7.66 6.06 44.31
N TYR A 234 8.54 6.97 43.89
CA TYR A 234 9.54 7.57 44.80
C TYR A 234 8.89 8.48 45.86
N LEU A 235 7.85 9.24 45.49
CA LEU A 235 7.13 10.07 46.48
C LEU A 235 6.39 9.22 47.53
N ASP A 236 5.78 8.12 47.11
CA ASP A 236 5.13 7.18 48.06
C ASP A 236 6.14 6.49 48.98
N MET A 237 7.31 6.12 48.45
CA MET A 237 8.39 5.54 49.25
C MET A 237 8.95 6.54 50.26
N ASP A 238 9.17 7.80 49.87
CA ASP A 238 9.61 8.85 50.80
C ASP A 238 8.56 9.13 51.88
N TYR A 239 7.29 9.11 51.55
CA TYR A 239 6.20 9.24 52.52
C TYR A 239 6.18 8.08 53.53
N LEU A 240 6.31 6.84 53.03
CA LEU A 240 6.34 5.64 53.87
C LEU A 240 7.59 5.56 54.77
N LEU A 241 8.75 5.99 54.31
CA LEU A 241 9.99 6.03 55.09
C LEU A 241 9.92 7.11 56.17
N ASN A 242 9.33 8.26 55.92
CA ASN A 242 9.20 9.34 56.87
C ASN A 242 8.02 9.16 57.86
N SER A 243 7.04 8.32 57.55
CA SER A 243 5.92 8.01 58.46
C SER A 243 6.27 6.97 59.55
N ASN A 244 7.36 6.19 59.37
CA ASN A 244 7.84 5.19 60.32
C ASN A 244 8.89 5.73 61.33
N VAL A 245 9.15 7.05 61.36
CA VAL A 245 10.11 7.72 62.24
C VAL A 245 9.42 8.55 63.33
N ARG A 246 8.17 8.23 63.68
CA ARG A 246 7.46 8.84 64.84
C ARG A 246 7.04 7.76 65.86
#